data_d4730f60043ebcf085f3f8364e8f7819
#
_entry.id   d4730f60043ebcf085f3f8364e8f7819
#
_cell.length_a   1.000
_cell.length_b   1.000
_cell.length_c   1.000
_cell.angle_alpha   90.00
_cell.angle_beta   90.00
_cell.angle_gamma   90.00
#
_symmetry.space_group_name_H-M   'P 1'
#
loop_
_entity.id
_entity.type
_entity.pdbx_description
1 polymer ?
#
loop_
_entity_poly.entity_id
_entity_poly.type
_entity_poly.pdbx_seq_one_letter_code
_entity_poly.pdbx_strand_id
1 'polypeptide(L)' 'MSAGWVRTVPGALVLELYVQPGASRTEVSGLHGDALKIRLAARPVEGAANAELVRFLAEQLLAHR' A
#
# COMPACT_ATOMS: atom_id res chain seq x y z
N MET A 1 -9.84 3.98 18.06
CA MET A 1 -10.12 2.75 17.32
C MET A 1 -9.03 2.50 16.28
N SER A 2 -8.44 1.34 16.29
CA SER A 2 -7.37 1.03 15.35
C SER A 2 -7.94 0.52 14.03
N ALA A 3 -7.28 0.87 12.94
CA ALA A 3 -7.63 0.32 11.63
C ALA A 3 -7.13 -1.13 11.56
N GLY A 4 -7.95 -2.03 10.99
CA GLY A 4 -7.58 -3.43 10.90
C GLY A 4 -6.39 -3.70 9.98
N TRP A 5 -6.08 -2.75 9.09
CA TRP A 5 -5.00 -2.92 8.11
C TRP A 5 -3.62 -2.53 8.66
N VAL A 6 -3.55 -2.00 9.87
CA VAL A 6 -2.27 -1.59 10.44
C VAL A 6 -2.11 -2.16 11.85
N ARG A 7 -0.95 -2.72 12.15
CA ARG A 7 -0.62 -3.25 13.47
C ARG A 7 0.79 -2.88 13.84
N THR A 8 0.98 -2.57 15.11
CA THR A 8 2.30 -2.28 15.65
C THR A 8 2.80 -3.49 16.42
N VAL A 9 4.01 -3.93 16.12
CA VAL A 9 4.68 -5.01 16.85
C VAL A 9 6.04 -4.49 17.30
N PRO A 10 6.71 -5.15 18.26
CA PRO A 10 8.03 -4.68 18.69
C PRO A 10 9.01 -4.60 17.51
N GLY A 11 9.54 -3.42 17.28
CA GLY A 11 10.53 -3.18 16.24
C GLY A 11 10.00 -3.10 14.82
N ALA A 12 8.67 -3.13 14.61
CA ALA A 12 8.14 -3.13 13.26
C ALA A 12 6.70 -2.62 13.19
N LEU A 13 6.30 -2.28 11.99
CA LEU A 13 4.92 -1.92 11.66
C LEU A 13 4.43 -2.90 10.59
N VAL A 14 3.29 -3.54 10.83
CA VAL A 14 2.73 -4.51 9.89
C VAL A 14 1.52 -3.92 9.21
N LEU A 15 1.53 -3.93 7.87
CA LEU A 15 0.43 -3.40 7.06
C LEU A 15 -0.25 -4.54 6.29
N GLU A 16 -1.58 -4.59 6.38
CA GLU A 16 -2.38 -5.52 5.60
C GLU A 16 -2.88 -4.77 4.37
N LEU A 17 -2.37 -5.14 3.20
CA LEU A 17 -2.66 -4.43 1.97
C LEU A 17 -3.30 -5.35 0.94
N TYR A 18 -4.28 -4.83 0.22
CA TYR A 18 -4.84 -5.47 -0.96
C TYR A 18 -4.38 -4.65 -2.16
N VAL A 19 -3.47 -5.21 -2.95
CA VAL A 19 -2.80 -4.47 -4.02
C VAL A 19 -3.35 -4.89 -5.38
N GLN A 20 -3.72 -3.90 -6.19
CA GLN A 20 -4.27 -4.15 -7.52
C GLN A 20 -3.42 -3.40 -8.55
N PRO A 21 -2.54 -4.08 -9.29
CA PRO A 21 -1.73 -3.44 -10.33
C PRO A 21 -2.54 -3.21 -11.60
N GLY A 22 -1.95 -2.49 -12.54
CA GLY A 22 -2.60 -2.23 -13.83
C GLY A 22 -3.51 -1.03 -13.84
N ALA A 23 -3.53 -0.23 -12.78
CA ALA A 23 -4.32 0.99 -12.74
C ALA A 23 -3.65 2.11 -13.53
N SER A 24 -4.41 3.13 -13.88
CA SER A 24 -3.87 4.27 -14.60
C SER A 24 -3.01 5.17 -13.71
N ARG A 25 -3.21 5.09 -12.40
CA ARG A 25 -2.37 5.83 -11.44
C ARG A 25 -2.38 5.11 -10.09
N THR A 26 -1.39 5.42 -9.27
CA THR A 26 -1.25 4.83 -7.95
C THR A 26 -2.04 5.66 -6.93
N GLU A 27 -2.93 5.01 -6.19
CA GLU A 27 -3.77 5.70 -5.22
C GLU A 27 -4.32 4.73 -4.19
N VAL A 28 -4.63 5.24 -3.01
CA VAL A 28 -5.38 4.51 -2.00
C VAL A 28 -6.85 4.52 -2.41
N SER A 29 -7.45 3.34 -2.50
CA SER A 29 -8.80 3.18 -3.02
C SER A 29 -9.83 2.82 -1.97
N GLY A 30 -9.46 2.86 -0.68
CA GLY A 30 -10.37 2.53 0.41
C GLY A 30 -10.03 1.20 1.05
N LEU A 31 -11.03 0.50 1.55
CA LEU A 31 -10.85 -0.77 2.26
C LEU A 31 -11.38 -1.93 1.44
N HIS A 32 -10.70 -3.06 1.55
CA HIS A 32 -11.14 -4.32 1.00
C HIS A 32 -11.11 -5.33 2.14
N GLY A 33 -12.28 -5.59 2.73
CA GLY A 33 -12.32 -6.33 3.98
C GLY A 33 -11.59 -5.54 5.06
N ASP A 34 -10.62 -6.16 5.71
CA ASP A 34 -9.81 -5.50 6.73
C ASP A 34 -8.51 -4.93 6.17
N ALA A 35 -8.28 -5.08 4.87
CA ALA A 35 -7.05 -4.59 4.24
C ALA A 35 -7.26 -3.23 3.61
N LEU A 36 -6.19 -2.46 3.53
CA LEU A 36 -6.20 -1.19 2.80
C LEU A 36 -5.96 -1.48 1.33
N LYS A 37 -6.89 -1.08 0.48
CA LYS A 37 -6.78 -1.32 -0.95
C LYS A 37 -5.97 -0.23 -1.61
N ILE A 38 -4.95 -0.64 -2.36
CA ILE A 38 -4.09 0.27 -3.11
C ILE A 38 -4.09 -0.15 -4.57
N ARG A 39 -4.44 0.79 -5.45
CA ARG A 39 -4.36 0.60 -6.88
C ARG A 39 -3.00 1.10 -7.34
N LEU A 40 -2.29 0.30 -8.12
CA LEU A 40 -0.95 0.63 -8.55
C LEU A 40 -0.86 0.85 -10.06
N ALA A 41 -0.22 1.95 -10.44
CA ALA A 41 0.15 2.19 -11.83
C ALA A 41 1.45 1.43 -12.12
N ALA A 42 1.33 0.11 -12.26
CA ALA A 42 2.46 -0.76 -12.48
C ALA A 42 2.17 -1.69 -13.65
N ARG A 43 3.18 -1.89 -14.49
CA ARG A 43 3.07 -2.81 -15.61
C ARG A 43 3.05 -4.25 -15.08
N PRO A 44 2.39 -5.18 -15.79
CA PRO A 44 2.32 -6.58 -15.33
C PRO A 44 3.64 -7.32 -15.63
N VAL A 45 4.73 -6.82 -15.06
CA VAL A 45 6.05 -7.45 -15.15
C VAL A 45 6.55 -7.70 -13.75
N GLU A 46 7.37 -8.72 -13.61
CA GLU A 46 7.87 -9.16 -12.31
C GLU A 46 8.61 -8.03 -11.60
N GLY A 47 8.24 -7.80 -10.36
CA GLY A 47 8.89 -6.78 -9.52
C GLY A 47 8.36 -5.37 -9.68
N ALA A 48 7.63 -5.07 -10.76
CA ALA A 48 7.17 -3.70 -11.02
C ALA A 48 6.16 -3.24 -9.97
N ALA A 49 5.18 -4.08 -9.63
CA ALA A 49 4.17 -3.73 -8.66
C ALA A 49 4.79 -3.52 -7.28
N ASN A 50 5.73 -4.37 -6.90
CA ASN A 50 6.39 -4.26 -5.60
C ASN A 50 7.21 -2.98 -5.50
N ALA A 51 7.96 -2.64 -6.55
CA ALA A 51 8.76 -1.43 -6.57
C ALA A 51 7.88 -0.18 -6.48
N GLU A 52 6.77 -0.16 -7.22
CA GLU A 52 5.84 0.97 -7.19
C GLU A 52 5.19 1.10 -5.81
N LEU A 53 4.83 -0.01 -5.18
CA LEU A 53 4.24 0.01 -3.86
C LEU A 53 5.18 0.60 -2.82
N VAL A 54 6.45 0.18 -2.84
CA VAL A 54 7.46 0.70 -1.93
C VAL A 54 7.64 2.20 -2.13
N ARG A 55 7.74 2.65 -3.38
CA ARG A 55 7.88 4.07 -3.70
C ARG A 55 6.68 4.87 -3.17
N PHE A 56 5.48 4.38 -3.42
CA PHE A 56 4.26 5.07 -3.01
C PHE A 56 4.18 5.18 -1.49
N LEU A 57 4.44 4.10 -0.77
CA LEU A 57 4.39 4.11 0.69
C LEU A 57 5.43 5.05 1.28
N ALA A 58 6.63 5.08 0.70
CA ALA A 58 7.68 5.99 1.16
C ALA A 58 7.25 7.45 0.98
N GLU A 59 6.63 7.78 -0.15
CA GLU A 59 6.12 9.14 -0.38
C GLU A 59 5.07 9.53 0.63
N GLN A 60 4.15 8.60 0.96
CA GLN A 60 3.09 8.90 1.92
C GLN A 60 3.67 9.14 3.31
N LEU A 61 4.66 8.36 3.72
CA LEU A 61 5.28 8.55 5.02
C LEU A 61 6.01 9.89 5.12
N LEU A 62 6.70 10.29 4.04
CA LEU A 62 7.37 11.58 4.01
C LEU A 62 6.39 12.75 3.99
N ALA A 63 5.25 12.58 3.37
CA ALA A 63 4.24 13.63 3.25
C ALA A 63 3.53 13.91 4.58
N HIS A 64 3.58 12.97 5.52
CA HIS A 64 2.86 13.07 6.78
C HIS A 64 3.74 13.38 7.99
N ARG A 65 4.93 13.88 7.77
CA ARG A 65 5.76 14.28 8.92
C ARG A 65 5.40 15.64 9.44
#